data_18001b8958732c5991dc9afe7803fe24
#
_entry.id   18001b8958732c5991dc9afe7803fe24
#
_cell.length_a   1.000
_cell.length_b   1.000
_cell.length_c   1.000
_cell.angle_alpha   90.00
_cell.angle_beta   90.00
_cell.angle_gamma   90.00
#
_symmetry.space_group_name_H-M   'P 1'
#
loop_
_entity.id
_entity.type
_entity.pdbx_description
1 polymer ?
#
loop_
_entity_poly.entity_id
_entity_poly.type
_entity_poly.pdbx_seq_one_letter_code
_entity_poly.pdbx_strand_id
1 'polypeptide(L)'
;MKNCTECLSEITENAEVCRYCGERIEGKKCPKCLSMCKNEAIVCKWCNYVFKKERSALNIKPFEVKANLFPTLILRHRLLPQKVNFSNEKIIISTPGFFGLSTYHEEIPWHKVAGFDYRSGIFWDAAIIQTRGQSAASIGCLEKSKGEKIRNLLQNLEL
;
A
#
# COMPACT_ATOMS: atom_id res chain seq x y z
N MET A 1 -20.69 8.55 35.74
CA MET A 1 -21.06 7.11 35.63
C MET A 1 -21.85 6.90 34.35
N LYS A 2 -21.61 5.78 33.62
CA LYS A 2 -22.38 5.43 32.41
C LYS A 2 -23.09 4.08 32.64
N ASN A 3 -24.15 3.82 31.91
CA ASN A 3 -24.86 2.54 31.97
C ASN A 3 -24.37 1.60 30.88
N CYS A 4 -24.25 0.32 31.19
CA CYS A 4 -23.95 -0.71 30.19
C CYS A 4 -25.11 -0.81 29.20
N THR A 5 -24.81 -0.90 27.90
CA THR A 5 -25.82 -0.97 26.84
C THR A 5 -26.59 -2.31 26.85
N GLU A 6 -26.02 -3.36 27.40
CA GLU A 6 -26.59 -4.70 27.42
C GLU A 6 -27.36 -5.02 28.71
N CYS A 7 -26.73 -4.79 29.88
CA CYS A 7 -27.36 -5.16 31.16
C CYS A 7 -27.87 -3.95 31.97
N LEU A 8 -27.70 -2.73 31.46
CA LEU A 8 -28.13 -1.47 32.06
C LEU A 8 -27.53 -1.17 33.46
N SER A 9 -26.59 -1.97 33.93
CA SER A 9 -25.89 -1.73 35.22
C SER A 9 -25.01 -0.51 35.15
N GLU A 10 -24.92 0.23 36.24
CA GLU A 10 -24.01 1.36 36.36
C GLU A 10 -22.55 0.91 36.39
N ILE A 11 -21.74 1.55 35.57
CA ILE A 11 -20.33 1.28 35.41
C ILE A 11 -19.52 2.58 35.42
N THR A 12 -18.24 2.47 35.66
CA THR A 12 -17.35 3.63 35.62
C THR A 12 -17.24 4.18 34.20
N GLU A 13 -17.05 5.50 34.06
CA GLU A 13 -16.96 6.14 32.73
C GLU A 13 -15.87 5.57 31.84
N ASN A 14 -14.74 5.19 32.43
CA ASN A 14 -13.57 4.65 31.73
C ASN A 14 -13.62 3.11 31.58
N ALA A 15 -14.74 2.45 31.89
CA ALA A 15 -14.85 1.00 31.77
C ALA A 15 -14.90 0.57 30.30
N GLU A 16 -13.93 -0.23 29.86
CA GLU A 16 -13.93 -0.85 28.51
C GLU A 16 -14.78 -2.12 28.45
N VAL A 17 -14.97 -2.78 29.60
CA VAL A 17 -15.73 -4.03 29.74
C VAL A 17 -16.68 -3.90 30.93
N CYS A 18 -17.92 -4.33 30.77
CA CYS A 18 -18.86 -4.37 31.87
C CYS A 18 -18.49 -5.47 32.88
N ARG A 19 -18.30 -5.08 34.14
CA ARG A 19 -17.98 -6.04 35.23
C ARG A 19 -19.12 -6.99 35.58
N TYR A 20 -20.36 -6.67 35.18
CA TYR A 20 -21.53 -7.46 35.52
C TYR A 20 -21.87 -8.49 34.45
N CYS A 21 -21.87 -8.12 33.16
CA CYS A 21 -22.21 -9.02 32.08
C CYS A 21 -20.99 -9.43 31.21
N GLY A 22 -19.83 -8.84 31.45
CA GLY A 22 -18.63 -9.13 30.67
C GLY A 22 -18.63 -8.55 29.25
N GLU A 23 -19.69 -7.83 28.86
CA GLU A 23 -19.74 -7.25 27.50
C GLU A 23 -18.77 -6.09 27.39
N ARG A 24 -18.16 -5.97 26.20
CA ARG A 24 -17.25 -4.87 25.88
C ARG A 24 -18.06 -3.65 25.46
N ILE A 25 -17.78 -2.52 26.12
CA ILE A 25 -18.53 -1.27 25.93
C ILE A 25 -17.90 -0.41 24.84
N GLU A 26 -16.57 -0.40 24.76
CA GLU A 26 -15.81 0.39 23.79
C GLU A 26 -15.04 -0.51 22.85
N GLY A 27 -15.09 -0.20 21.55
CA GLY A 27 -14.42 -0.97 20.53
C GLY A 27 -15.08 -0.87 19.17
N LYS A 28 -14.57 -1.67 18.21
CA LYS A 28 -15.14 -1.79 16.88
C LYS A 28 -16.03 -3.04 16.76
N LYS A 29 -17.16 -2.91 16.09
CA LYS A 29 -18.04 -4.04 15.79
C LYS A 29 -17.46 -4.90 14.67
N CYS A 30 -17.47 -6.21 14.86
CA CYS A 30 -17.09 -7.16 13.81
C CYS A 30 -18.20 -7.20 12.74
N PRO A 31 -17.89 -7.00 11.43
CA PRO A 31 -18.90 -7.01 10.37
C PRO A 31 -19.48 -8.41 10.11
N LYS A 32 -18.81 -9.47 10.57
CA LYS A 32 -19.27 -10.86 10.36
C LYS A 32 -20.15 -11.38 11.47
N CYS A 33 -19.83 -11.10 12.75
CA CYS A 33 -20.59 -11.64 13.90
C CYS A 33 -21.16 -10.56 14.81
N LEU A 34 -20.97 -9.28 14.49
CA LEU A 34 -21.44 -8.11 15.22
C LEU A 34 -20.89 -7.95 16.65
N SER A 35 -20.06 -8.88 17.13
CA SER A 35 -19.43 -8.82 18.45
C SER A 35 -18.47 -7.66 18.56
N MET A 36 -18.38 -7.06 19.74
CA MET A 36 -17.44 -5.97 20.03
C MET A 36 -16.01 -6.49 20.19
N CYS A 37 -15.09 -5.91 19.47
CA CYS A 37 -13.65 -6.21 19.52
C CYS A 37 -12.88 -4.98 19.97
N LYS A 38 -11.64 -5.17 20.45
CA LYS A 38 -10.74 -4.04 20.71
C LYS A 38 -10.51 -3.23 19.44
N ASN A 39 -10.35 -1.93 19.56
CA ASN A 39 -10.07 -1.05 18.40
C ASN A 39 -8.83 -1.52 17.63
N GLU A 40 -7.81 -2.00 18.32
CA GLU A 40 -6.55 -2.49 17.77
C GLU A 40 -6.62 -3.95 17.27
N ALA A 41 -7.73 -4.64 17.46
CA ALA A 41 -7.83 -6.06 17.09
C ALA A 41 -7.63 -6.25 15.59
N ILE A 42 -6.68 -7.09 15.20
CA ILE A 42 -6.44 -7.49 13.82
C ILE A 42 -7.36 -8.63 13.41
N VAL A 43 -7.76 -9.46 14.38
CA VAL A 43 -8.62 -10.62 14.16
C VAL A 43 -9.75 -10.60 15.19
N CYS A 44 -10.96 -10.93 14.75
CA CYS A 44 -12.11 -11.10 15.67
C CYS A 44 -11.91 -12.35 16.52
N LYS A 45 -11.98 -12.21 17.84
CA LYS A 45 -11.84 -13.31 18.79
C LYS A 45 -12.92 -14.40 18.63
N TRP A 46 -14.12 -14.02 18.15
CA TRP A 46 -15.29 -14.90 18.13
C TRP A 46 -15.46 -15.66 16.81
N CYS A 47 -15.19 -15.02 15.68
CA CYS A 47 -15.44 -15.61 14.37
C CYS A 47 -14.19 -15.66 13.47
N ASN A 48 -13.02 -15.31 13.99
CA ASN A 48 -11.73 -15.26 13.26
C ASN A 48 -11.77 -14.35 12.02
N TYR A 49 -12.72 -13.41 11.94
CA TYR A 49 -12.73 -12.43 10.89
C TYR A 49 -11.50 -11.52 11.01
N VAL A 50 -10.72 -11.45 9.95
CA VAL A 50 -9.54 -10.57 9.88
C VAL A 50 -10.02 -9.17 9.51
N PHE A 51 -9.90 -8.23 10.45
CA PHE A 51 -10.13 -6.83 10.14
C PHE A 51 -9.06 -6.37 9.16
N LYS A 52 -9.50 -5.80 8.04
CA LYS A 52 -8.56 -5.12 7.16
C LYS A 52 -7.87 -4.04 8.00
N LYS A 53 -6.57 -4.20 8.23
CA LYS A 53 -5.74 -3.10 8.70
C LYS A 53 -5.84 -2.07 7.59
N GLU A 54 -6.59 -0.98 7.81
CA GLU A 54 -6.41 0.21 6.99
C GLU A 54 -4.94 0.56 7.18
N ARG A 55 -4.11 0.18 6.21
CA ARG A 55 -2.76 0.73 6.14
C ARG A 55 -3.04 2.22 6.02
N SER A 56 -2.71 2.95 7.08
CA SER A 56 -2.76 4.40 7.12
C SER A 56 -2.31 4.88 5.75
N ALA A 57 -3.14 5.67 5.08
CA ALA A 57 -2.86 6.18 3.76
C ALA A 57 -1.42 6.68 3.80
N LEU A 58 -0.55 6.03 3.02
CA LEU A 58 0.85 6.37 3.01
C LEU A 58 0.91 7.83 2.61
N ASN A 59 1.41 8.67 3.51
CA ASN A 59 1.51 10.12 3.27
C ASN A 59 2.66 10.38 2.29
N ILE A 60 2.51 9.81 1.08
CA ILE A 60 3.47 9.97 -0.01
C ILE A 60 3.07 11.23 -0.76
N LYS A 61 3.97 12.21 -0.78
CA LYS A 61 3.81 13.33 -1.71
C LYS A 61 3.83 12.77 -3.14
N PRO A 62 2.77 12.92 -3.94
CA PRO A 62 2.76 12.39 -5.29
C PRO A 62 3.95 12.91 -6.08
N PHE A 63 4.64 12.03 -6.78
CA PHE A 63 5.75 12.42 -7.66
C PHE A 63 5.78 11.53 -8.91
N GLU A 64 6.21 12.12 -10.00
CA GLU A 64 6.37 11.45 -11.29
C GLU A 64 7.85 11.19 -11.56
N VAL A 65 8.16 10.00 -12.03
CA VAL A 65 9.49 9.62 -12.49
C VAL A 65 9.39 9.20 -13.95
N LYS A 66 10.23 9.81 -14.79
CA LYS A 66 10.39 9.43 -16.21
C LYS A 66 11.69 8.67 -16.37
N ALA A 67 11.65 7.55 -17.10
CA ALA A 67 12.82 6.86 -17.55
C ALA A 67 13.64 7.77 -18.51
N ASN A 68 14.94 7.56 -18.58
CA ASN A 68 15.78 8.33 -19.50
C ASN A 68 15.55 7.86 -20.96
N LEU A 69 15.39 8.80 -21.88
CA LEU A 69 15.10 8.51 -23.28
C LEU A 69 16.24 7.75 -23.98
N PHE A 70 17.47 8.20 -23.79
CA PHE A 70 18.63 7.67 -24.50
C PHE A 70 18.88 6.18 -24.24
N PRO A 71 18.98 5.71 -22.98
CA PRO A 71 19.14 4.28 -22.71
C PRO A 71 17.88 3.46 -23.04
N THR A 72 16.69 4.06 -22.97
CA THR A 72 15.46 3.38 -23.36
C THR A 72 15.47 3.05 -24.86
N LEU A 73 15.97 3.95 -25.69
CA LEU A 73 16.12 3.74 -27.13
C LEU A 73 17.12 2.62 -27.43
N ILE A 74 18.31 2.65 -26.82
CA ILE A 74 19.39 1.71 -27.11
C ILE A 74 19.13 0.32 -26.50
N LEU A 75 18.75 0.26 -25.21
CA LEU A 75 18.67 -1.01 -24.48
C LEU A 75 17.32 -1.71 -24.62
N ARG A 76 16.26 -0.97 -24.84
CA ARG A 76 14.89 -1.52 -24.91
C ARG A 76 14.24 -1.37 -26.28
N HIS A 77 14.93 -0.79 -27.26
CA HIS A 77 14.41 -0.53 -28.61
C HIS A 77 13.04 0.18 -28.61
N ARG A 78 12.85 1.10 -27.66
CA ARG A 78 11.63 1.89 -27.52
C ARG A 78 11.90 3.36 -27.75
N LEU A 79 11.09 4.00 -28.56
CA LEU A 79 11.24 5.42 -28.92
C LEU A 79 10.82 6.38 -27.82
N LEU A 80 9.96 5.95 -26.91
CA LEU A 80 9.45 6.79 -25.83
C LEU A 80 9.73 6.20 -24.45
N PRO A 81 10.12 7.02 -23.46
CA PRO A 81 10.44 6.57 -22.13
C PRO A 81 9.17 6.22 -21.35
N GLN A 82 9.31 5.25 -20.46
CA GLN A 82 8.31 4.85 -19.50
C GLN A 82 8.13 5.96 -18.44
N LYS A 83 6.88 6.20 -18.03
CA LYS A 83 6.53 7.14 -16.96
C LYS A 83 5.95 6.37 -15.78
N VAL A 84 6.38 6.72 -14.59
CA VAL A 84 5.87 6.12 -13.34
C VAL A 84 5.37 7.22 -12.43
N ASN A 85 4.12 7.14 -12.03
CA ASN A 85 3.51 8.05 -11.09
C ASN A 85 3.24 7.33 -9.77
N PHE A 86 3.81 7.85 -8.70
CA PHE A 86 3.61 7.37 -7.34
C PHE A 86 2.57 8.25 -6.66
N SER A 87 1.44 7.69 -6.26
CA SER A 87 0.39 8.37 -5.52
C SER A 87 0.16 7.71 -4.15
N ASN A 88 -0.67 8.32 -3.30
CA ASN A 88 -0.98 7.75 -1.98
C ASN A 88 -1.68 6.39 -2.03
N GLU A 89 -2.39 6.10 -3.12
CA GLU A 89 -3.23 4.91 -3.23
C GLU A 89 -2.60 3.81 -4.08
N LYS A 90 -1.90 4.22 -5.14
CA LYS A 90 -1.39 3.29 -6.17
C LYS A 90 -0.16 3.83 -6.90
N ILE A 91 0.55 2.91 -7.54
CA ILE A 91 1.62 3.19 -8.50
C ILE A 91 1.02 3.03 -9.89
N ILE A 92 1.20 4.01 -10.77
CA ILE A 92 0.75 3.96 -12.16
C ILE A 92 1.98 3.94 -13.06
N ILE A 93 2.16 2.87 -13.81
CA ILE A 93 3.24 2.71 -14.76
C ILE A 93 2.67 2.87 -16.17
N SER A 94 3.07 3.94 -16.86
CA SER A 94 2.64 4.22 -18.21
C SER A 94 3.76 3.87 -19.18
N THR A 95 3.53 2.84 -19.98
CA THR A 95 4.49 2.36 -20.97
C THR A 95 3.98 2.68 -22.37
N PRO A 96 4.59 3.64 -23.08
CA PRO A 96 4.19 3.92 -24.45
C PRO A 96 4.55 2.73 -25.36
N GLY A 97 3.64 2.40 -26.26
CA GLY A 97 3.86 1.39 -27.30
C GLY A 97 4.78 1.90 -28.40
N PHE A 98 4.92 1.09 -29.46
CA PHE A 98 5.73 1.42 -30.62
C PHE A 98 5.17 2.68 -31.30
N PHE A 99 6.00 3.69 -31.54
CA PHE A 99 5.66 5.01 -32.07
C PHE A 99 4.69 5.87 -31.23
N GLY A 100 4.36 5.47 -29.99
CA GLY A 100 3.47 6.29 -29.14
C GLY A 100 1.97 6.26 -29.51
N LEU A 101 1.58 5.42 -30.47
CA LEU A 101 0.18 5.27 -30.90
C LEU A 101 -0.70 4.59 -29.86
N SER A 102 -0.10 3.85 -28.92
CA SER A 102 -0.78 3.22 -27.79
C SER A 102 -0.01 3.48 -26.50
N THR A 103 -0.70 3.46 -25.37
CA THR A 103 -0.07 3.53 -24.05
C THR A 103 -0.67 2.44 -23.18
N TYR A 104 0.17 1.58 -22.66
CA TYR A 104 -0.22 0.59 -21.68
C TYR A 104 -0.09 1.20 -20.29
N HIS A 105 -1.17 1.15 -19.52
CA HIS A 105 -1.22 1.61 -18.14
C HIS A 105 -1.33 0.41 -17.21
N GLU A 106 -0.37 0.26 -16.32
CA GLU A 106 -0.39 -0.72 -15.25
C GLU A 106 -0.59 -0.01 -13.92
N GLU A 107 -1.65 -0.38 -13.21
CA GLU A 107 -1.98 0.19 -11.91
C GLU A 107 -1.73 -0.83 -10.81
N ILE A 108 -0.88 -0.49 -9.87
CA ILE A 108 -0.48 -1.34 -8.75
C ILE A 108 -0.88 -0.68 -7.44
N PRO A 109 -1.98 -1.09 -6.81
CA PRO A 109 -2.33 -0.60 -5.48
C PRO A 109 -1.28 -1.01 -4.45
N TRP A 110 -0.97 -0.15 -3.49
CA TRP A 110 0.06 -0.40 -2.49
C TRP A 110 -0.14 -1.70 -1.69
N HIS A 111 -1.39 -2.10 -1.44
CA HIS A 111 -1.69 -3.34 -0.73
C HIS A 111 -1.30 -4.62 -1.51
N LYS A 112 -1.12 -4.52 -2.83
CA LYS A 112 -0.66 -5.62 -3.68
C LYS A 112 0.86 -5.67 -3.83
N VAL A 113 1.59 -4.65 -3.42
CA VAL A 113 3.05 -4.68 -3.41
C VAL A 113 3.53 -5.71 -2.40
N ALA A 114 4.29 -6.69 -2.84
CA ALA A 114 4.85 -7.77 -2.02
C ALA A 114 6.29 -7.48 -1.59
N GLY A 115 7.02 -6.78 -2.44
CA GLY A 115 8.41 -6.41 -2.22
C GLY A 115 8.95 -5.66 -3.43
N PHE A 116 10.23 -5.34 -3.39
CA PHE A 116 10.90 -4.70 -4.51
C PHE A 116 12.37 -5.13 -4.58
N ASP A 117 12.89 -5.17 -5.80
CA ASP A 117 14.31 -5.32 -6.08
C ASP A 117 14.84 -4.03 -6.68
N TYR A 118 15.96 -3.55 -6.18
CA TYR A 118 16.64 -2.39 -6.72
C TYR A 118 17.99 -2.80 -7.27
N ARG A 119 18.25 -2.46 -8.54
CA ARG A 119 19.54 -2.73 -9.21
C ARG A 119 20.20 -1.41 -9.57
N SER A 120 21.31 -1.15 -8.93
CA SER A 120 22.15 0.00 -9.26
C SER A 120 23.13 -0.37 -10.37
N GLY A 121 23.03 0.30 -11.50
CA GLY A 121 23.99 0.18 -12.60
C GLY A 121 25.06 1.28 -12.54
N ILE A 122 26.03 1.25 -13.48
CA ILE A 122 27.07 2.29 -13.57
C ILE A 122 26.46 3.63 -13.98
N PHE A 123 25.57 3.64 -14.97
CA PHE A 123 24.97 4.84 -15.53
C PHE A 123 23.51 5.00 -15.17
N TRP A 124 22.74 3.91 -15.10
CA TRP A 124 21.31 3.91 -14.87
C TRP A 124 20.89 2.83 -13.88
N ASP A 125 19.87 3.12 -13.15
CA ASP A 125 19.29 2.22 -12.16
C ASP A 125 18.01 1.57 -12.68
N ALA A 126 17.63 0.46 -12.06
CA ALA A 126 16.37 -0.23 -12.33
C ALA A 126 15.70 -0.64 -11.02
N ALA A 127 14.38 -0.55 -10.98
CA ALA A 127 13.57 -1.04 -9.88
C ALA A 127 12.57 -2.06 -10.41
N ILE A 128 12.38 -3.16 -9.69
CA ILE A 128 11.41 -4.20 -9.99
C ILE A 128 10.46 -4.26 -8.81
N ILE A 129 9.18 -4.03 -9.04
CA ILE A 129 8.14 -4.10 -8.03
C ILE A 129 7.49 -5.47 -8.12
N GLN A 130 7.64 -6.25 -7.07
CA GLN A 130 7.00 -7.56 -6.94
C GLN A 130 5.58 -7.38 -6.42
N THR A 131 4.61 -8.03 -7.06
CA THR A 131 3.20 -7.91 -6.70
C THR A 131 2.61 -9.26 -6.29
N ARG A 132 1.64 -9.23 -5.38
CA ARG A 132 0.88 -10.41 -4.96
C ARG A 132 -0.17 -10.73 -6.01
N GLY A 133 0.00 -11.85 -6.71
CA GLY A 133 -0.98 -12.36 -7.70
C GLY A 133 -0.93 -11.69 -9.07
N GLN A 134 0.11 -10.90 -9.38
CA GLN A 134 0.36 -10.32 -10.71
C GLN A 134 1.84 -10.48 -11.07
N SER A 135 2.16 -10.31 -12.36
CA SER A 135 3.55 -10.28 -12.82
C SER A 135 4.30 -9.10 -12.21
N ALA A 136 5.61 -9.28 -11.98
CA ALA A 136 6.47 -8.21 -11.48
C ALA A 136 6.56 -7.06 -12.49
N ALA A 137 6.34 -5.83 -12.03
CA ALA A 137 6.47 -4.63 -12.85
C ALA A 137 7.91 -4.11 -12.80
N SER A 138 8.55 -3.93 -13.96
CA SER A 138 9.92 -3.44 -14.04
C SER A 138 10.00 -2.01 -14.56
N ILE A 139 10.69 -1.18 -13.81
CA ILE A 139 11.01 0.21 -14.15
C ILE A 139 12.52 0.27 -14.43
N GLY A 140 12.90 0.53 -15.66
CA GLY A 140 14.31 0.56 -16.04
C GLY A 140 14.75 1.92 -16.54
N CYS A 141 16.05 2.07 -16.75
CA CYS A 141 16.66 3.28 -17.30
C CYS A 141 16.40 4.54 -16.44
N LEU A 142 16.43 4.38 -15.12
CA LEU A 142 16.25 5.46 -14.16
C LEU A 142 17.55 6.25 -14.00
N GLU A 143 17.43 7.55 -13.94
CA GLU A 143 18.52 8.43 -13.51
C GLU A 143 18.82 8.17 -12.02
N LYS A 144 20.09 8.20 -11.61
CA LYS A 144 20.50 7.84 -10.26
C LYS A 144 19.76 8.60 -9.16
N SER A 145 19.59 9.90 -9.32
CA SER A 145 18.83 10.73 -8.35
C SER A 145 17.37 10.31 -8.20
N LYS A 146 16.75 9.86 -9.29
CA LYS A 146 15.36 9.37 -9.31
C LYS A 146 15.27 7.94 -8.77
N GLY A 147 16.30 7.11 -9.07
CA GLY A 147 16.42 5.77 -8.53
C GLY A 147 16.51 5.76 -7.00
N GLU A 148 17.34 6.63 -6.44
CA GLU A 148 17.46 6.79 -4.98
C GLU A 148 16.15 7.24 -4.32
N LYS A 149 15.40 8.16 -4.93
CA LYS A 149 14.09 8.57 -4.40
C LYS A 149 13.11 7.39 -4.34
N ILE A 150 13.07 6.56 -5.38
CA ILE A 150 12.24 5.36 -5.42
C ILE A 150 12.70 4.37 -4.36
N ARG A 151 14.01 4.12 -4.25
CA ARG A 151 14.59 3.24 -3.25
C ARG A 151 14.20 3.66 -1.84
N ASN A 152 14.42 4.93 -1.49
CA ASN A 152 14.09 5.46 -0.16
C ASN A 152 12.59 5.36 0.15
N LEU A 153 11.73 5.64 -0.85
CA LEU A 153 10.29 5.48 -0.71
C LEU A 153 9.93 4.02 -0.43
N LEU A 154 10.45 3.09 -1.21
CA LEU A 154 10.11 1.66 -1.09
C LEU A 154 10.68 1.06 0.20
N GLN A 155 11.87 1.45 0.64
CA GLN A 155 12.44 1.02 1.92
C GLN A 155 11.61 1.50 3.12
N ASN A 156 11.05 2.71 3.06
CA ASN A 156 10.15 3.21 4.10
C ASN A 156 8.78 2.49 4.13
N LEU A 157 8.48 1.68 3.12
CA LEU A 157 7.25 0.88 3.03
C LEU A 157 7.39 -0.53 3.61
N GLU A 158 8.62 -1.04 3.76
CA GLU A 158 8.90 -2.37 4.32
C GLU A 158 8.83 -2.39 5.87
N LEU A 159 8.57 -1.27 6.49
CA LEU A 159 8.31 -1.12 7.91
C LEU A 159 6.79 -1.15 8.14
#